data_35628f92217e124d0bb6f773ccbad51d
#
_entry.id   35628f92217e124d0bb6f773ccbad51d
#
_cell.length_a   1.000
_cell.length_b   1.000
_cell.length_c   1.000
_cell.angle_alpha   90.00
_cell.angle_beta   90.00
_cell.angle_gamma   90.00
#
_symmetry.space_group_name_H-M   'P 1'
#
loop_
_entity.id
_entity.type
_entity.pdbx_description
1 polymer ?
#
loop_
_entity_poly.entity_id
_entity_poly.type
_entity_poly.pdbx_seq_one_letter_code
_entity_poly.pdbx_strand_id
1 'polypeptide(L)'
;MSLDIFYRRRLPHIHPEGSIFFITFSLVNAIPVDVLERLKAEREQELRQVSPAQCYTIQKKHFGNYDEWLDRCENSPRWLEKAEIASIVADEIQHMKGERYSLIAYCIMPNHVHLLLELLSPIKAQHHGQTAKYPLTDTLRLLKGRTARACNLAGHRDGQFWQHESYDHFVRDEAELGRIIAYILHNPVKAGLVKEWGEWAFSYVNPDFGEW
;
A
#
# COMPACT_ATOMS: atom_id res chain seq x y z
N MET A 1 -25.28 1.18 -1.52
CA MET A 1 -24.72 1.93 -2.64
C MET A 1 -23.22 1.89 -2.50
N SER A 2 -22.53 1.15 -3.38
CA SER A 2 -21.09 0.92 -3.33
C SER A 2 -20.34 2.22 -3.62
N LEU A 3 -19.45 2.62 -2.70
CA LEU A 3 -18.59 3.79 -2.85
C LEU A 3 -17.30 3.39 -3.57
N ASP A 4 -17.40 3.02 -4.84
CA ASP A 4 -16.27 2.79 -5.75
C ASP A 4 -15.63 4.12 -6.21
N ILE A 5 -15.36 5.04 -5.28
CA ILE A 5 -14.99 6.41 -5.63
C ILE A 5 -13.47 6.59 -5.79
N PHE A 6 -12.63 5.67 -5.29
CA PHE A 6 -11.18 5.77 -5.45
C PHE A 6 -10.65 5.28 -6.80
N TYR A 7 -11.45 4.66 -7.64
CA TYR A 7 -11.04 3.96 -8.86
C TYR A 7 -11.77 4.38 -10.14
N ARG A 8 -12.22 5.61 -10.30
CA ARG A 8 -12.49 6.13 -11.64
C ARG A 8 -11.20 6.57 -12.32
N ARG A 9 -10.35 5.60 -12.66
CA ARG A 9 -9.27 5.82 -13.60
C ARG A 9 -9.86 6.12 -14.98
N ARG A 10 -9.56 7.30 -15.52
CA ARG A 10 -9.77 7.62 -16.94
C ARG A 10 -8.71 7.00 -17.86
N LEU A 11 -7.89 6.08 -17.36
CA LEU A 11 -6.91 5.36 -18.15
C LEU A 11 -7.40 3.93 -18.38
N PRO A 12 -7.19 3.36 -19.60
CA PRO A 12 -7.55 1.99 -19.87
C PRO A 12 -6.83 1.06 -18.89
N HIS A 13 -7.55 0.09 -18.33
CA HIS A 13 -7.08 -0.88 -17.33
C HIS A 13 -6.12 -1.94 -17.93
N ILE A 14 -5.39 -1.61 -18.97
CA ILE A 14 -4.32 -2.43 -19.52
C ILE A 14 -3.05 -1.95 -18.85
N HIS A 15 -2.67 -2.62 -17.77
CA HIS A 15 -1.34 -2.44 -17.21
C HIS A 15 -0.37 -3.19 -18.10
N PRO A 16 0.68 -2.53 -18.64
CA PRO A 16 1.74 -3.24 -19.34
C PRO A 16 2.34 -4.31 -18.44
N GLU A 17 2.82 -5.41 -19.03
CA GLU A 17 3.67 -6.38 -18.31
C GLU A 17 4.83 -5.63 -17.67
N GLY A 18 5.20 -6.00 -16.44
CA GLY A 18 6.24 -5.30 -15.70
C GLY A 18 5.80 -3.99 -15.04
N SER A 19 4.49 -3.75 -14.87
CA SER A 19 4.01 -2.55 -14.17
C SER A 19 4.36 -2.58 -12.69
N ILE A 20 5.12 -1.57 -12.24
CA ILE A 20 5.52 -1.40 -10.84
C ILE A 20 4.50 -0.49 -10.15
N PHE A 21 4.07 -0.92 -8.97
CA PHE A 21 3.13 -0.17 -8.12
C PHE A 21 3.69 0.05 -6.73
N PHE A 22 3.60 1.28 -6.28
CA PHE A 22 3.73 1.66 -4.89
C PHE A 22 2.35 1.72 -4.24
N ILE A 23 2.19 1.04 -3.12
CA ILE A 23 0.90 0.85 -2.45
C ILE A 23 1.05 1.17 -0.97
N THR A 24 0.08 1.92 -0.44
CA THR A 24 -0.06 2.12 1.01
C THR A 24 -1.45 1.68 1.45
N PHE A 25 -1.52 0.81 2.44
CA PHE A 25 -2.77 0.40 3.08
C PHE A 25 -2.63 0.41 4.58
N SER A 26 -3.68 0.83 5.27
CA SER A 26 -3.66 1.12 6.70
C SER A 26 -4.65 0.27 7.49
N LEU A 27 -4.45 0.21 8.80
CA LEU A 27 -5.43 -0.32 9.72
C LEU A 27 -6.73 0.49 9.65
N VAL A 28 -7.85 -0.14 9.95
CA VAL A 28 -9.13 0.56 10.09
C VAL A 28 -9.00 1.64 11.16
N ASN A 29 -9.54 2.82 10.90
CA ASN A 29 -9.45 3.99 11.78
C ASN A 29 -8.01 4.48 12.07
N ALA A 30 -7.02 4.13 11.25
CA ALA A 30 -5.68 4.71 11.34
C ALA A 30 -5.71 6.23 11.08
N ILE A 31 -6.63 6.69 10.24
CA ILE A 31 -6.98 8.09 10.06
C ILE A 31 -8.44 8.28 10.49
N PRO A 32 -8.79 9.33 11.25
CA PRO A 32 -10.17 9.64 11.60
C PRO A 32 -11.06 9.76 10.36
N VAL A 33 -12.30 9.26 10.44
CA VAL A 33 -13.19 9.15 9.27
C VAL A 33 -13.48 10.50 8.63
N ASP A 34 -13.71 11.52 9.45
CA ASP A 34 -13.97 12.89 9.01
C ASP A 34 -12.77 13.51 8.25
N VAL A 35 -11.55 13.21 8.71
CA VAL A 35 -10.31 13.61 8.03
C VAL A 35 -10.18 12.88 6.68
N LEU A 36 -10.43 11.58 6.68
CA LEU A 36 -10.35 10.77 5.47
C LEU A 36 -11.36 11.25 4.42
N GLU A 37 -12.60 11.53 4.81
CA GLU A 37 -13.64 12.08 3.93
C GLU A 37 -13.26 13.45 3.39
N ARG A 38 -12.69 14.32 4.22
CA ARG A 38 -12.19 15.63 3.78
C ARG A 38 -11.06 15.50 2.76
N LEU A 39 -10.04 14.67 3.03
CA LEU A 39 -8.93 14.44 2.09
C LEU A 39 -9.41 13.89 0.75
N LYS A 40 -10.43 13.02 0.76
CA LYS A 40 -11.07 12.50 -0.44
C LYS A 40 -11.77 13.61 -1.23
N ALA A 41 -12.58 14.40 -0.57
CA ALA A 41 -13.33 15.48 -1.20
C ALA A 41 -12.41 16.54 -1.82
N GLU A 42 -11.36 16.96 -1.10
CA GLU A 42 -10.35 17.89 -1.59
C GLU A 42 -9.64 17.36 -2.85
N ARG A 43 -9.20 16.08 -2.81
CA ARG A 43 -8.56 15.42 -3.96
C ARG A 43 -9.49 15.36 -5.17
N GLU A 44 -10.73 14.95 -4.99
CA GLU A 44 -11.70 14.88 -6.08
C GLU A 44 -11.97 16.25 -6.69
N GLN A 45 -12.10 17.26 -5.85
CA GLN A 45 -12.31 18.63 -6.30
C GLN A 45 -11.13 19.14 -7.14
N GLU A 46 -9.90 18.95 -6.66
CA GLU A 46 -8.70 19.37 -7.39
C GLU A 46 -8.55 18.61 -8.72
N LEU A 47 -8.79 17.28 -8.73
CA LEU A 47 -8.70 16.47 -9.94
C LEU A 47 -9.73 16.82 -11.02
N ARG A 48 -10.89 17.38 -10.63
CA ARG A 48 -11.90 17.87 -11.61
C ARG A 48 -11.48 19.15 -12.32
N GLN A 49 -10.56 19.92 -11.74
CA GLN A 49 -10.18 21.25 -12.20
C GLN A 49 -8.88 21.27 -13.01
N VAL A 50 -8.22 20.14 -13.18
CA VAL A 50 -6.89 20.08 -13.80
C VAL A 50 -6.86 19.22 -15.06
N SER A 51 -5.87 19.50 -15.90
CA SER A 51 -5.59 18.69 -17.08
C SER A 51 -4.99 17.33 -16.70
N PRO A 52 -5.08 16.31 -17.59
CA PRO A 52 -4.46 15.00 -17.35
C PRO A 52 -2.96 15.07 -16.99
N ALA A 53 -2.22 16.02 -17.56
CA ALA A 53 -0.80 16.22 -17.28
C ALA A 53 -0.52 16.66 -15.83
N GLN A 54 -1.46 17.34 -15.19
CA GLN A 54 -1.35 17.85 -13.82
C GLN A 54 -1.87 16.86 -12.77
N CYS A 55 -2.65 15.85 -13.19
CA CYS A 55 -3.25 14.85 -12.28
C CYS A 55 -2.20 14.18 -11.37
N TYR A 56 -1.01 13.91 -11.92
CA TYR A 56 0.06 13.28 -11.16
C TYR A 56 0.54 14.13 -9.98
N THR A 57 0.79 15.41 -10.22
CA THR A 57 1.26 16.35 -9.16
C THR A 57 0.25 16.43 -8.03
N ILE A 58 -1.04 16.44 -8.37
CA ILE A 58 -2.13 16.46 -7.39
C ILE A 58 -2.20 15.14 -6.62
N GLN A 59 -2.10 14.00 -7.31
CA GLN A 59 -2.08 12.70 -6.63
C GLN A 59 -0.90 12.58 -5.66
N LYS A 60 0.30 13.03 -6.06
CA LYS A 60 1.49 13.03 -5.19
C LYS A 60 1.31 13.93 -3.97
N LYS A 61 0.75 15.13 -4.15
CA LYS A 61 0.43 16.05 -3.04
C LYS A 61 -0.54 15.40 -2.03
N HIS A 62 -1.64 14.81 -2.54
CA HIS A 62 -2.64 14.16 -1.68
C HIS A 62 -2.11 12.89 -1.01
N PHE A 63 -1.20 12.16 -1.65
CA PHE A 63 -0.50 11.07 -0.99
C PHE A 63 0.34 11.58 0.19
N GLY A 64 1.12 12.64 -0.01
CA GLY A 64 1.92 13.22 1.07
C GLY A 64 1.07 13.63 2.28
N ASN A 65 -0.10 14.25 2.04
CA ASN A 65 -1.04 14.60 3.10
C ASN A 65 -1.61 13.37 3.81
N TYR A 66 -2.00 12.35 3.05
CA TYR A 66 -2.53 11.08 3.61
C TYR A 66 -1.49 10.40 4.49
N ASP A 67 -0.26 10.32 4.00
CA ASP A 67 0.86 9.68 4.68
C ASP A 67 1.26 10.44 5.97
N GLU A 68 1.30 11.77 5.90
CA GLU A 68 1.54 12.61 7.08
C GLU A 68 0.52 12.38 8.20
N TRP A 69 -0.75 12.12 7.86
CA TRP A 69 -1.77 11.75 8.83
C TRP A 69 -1.52 10.37 9.43
N LEU A 70 -1.05 9.39 8.65
CA LEU A 70 -0.70 8.05 9.16
C LEU A 70 0.46 8.14 10.16
N ASP A 71 1.46 8.97 9.88
CA ASP A 71 2.62 9.17 10.73
C ASP A 71 2.29 9.89 12.05
N ARG A 72 1.39 10.88 12.02
CA ARG A 72 1.11 11.79 13.14
C ARG A 72 -0.06 11.41 14.02
N CYS A 73 -0.88 10.44 13.61
CA CYS A 73 -2.11 10.13 14.34
C CYS A 73 -1.82 9.36 15.64
N GLU A 74 -1.60 10.09 16.75
CA GLU A 74 -1.29 9.52 18.07
C GLU A 74 -2.36 8.55 18.60
N ASN A 75 -3.63 8.78 18.24
CA ASN A 75 -4.75 7.94 18.65
C ASN A 75 -5.08 6.81 17.65
N SER A 76 -4.23 6.58 16.66
CA SER A 76 -4.46 5.51 15.70
C SER A 76 -4.20 4.13 16.31
N PRO A 77 -4.91 3.09 15.84
CA PRO A 77 -4.58 1.73 16.23
C PRO A 77 -3.15 1.38 15.77
N ARG A 78 -2.37 0.78 16.67
CA ARG A 78 -0.97 0.41 16.41
C ARG A 78 -0.76 -1.10 16.50
N TRP A 79 -1.68 -1.89 15.93
CA TRP A 79 -1.65 -3.35 16.10
C TRP A 79 -0.45 -4.00 15.44
N LEU A 80 0.08 -3.40 14.37
CA LEU A 80 1.26 -3.88 13.65
C LEU A 80 2.58 -3.60 14.42
N GLU A 81 2.54 -2.88 15.51
CA GLU A 81 3.70 -2.72 16.41
C GLU A 81 4.04 -4.01 17.15
N LYS A 82 3.06 -4.90 17.32
CA LYS A 82 3.28 -6.23 17.87
C LYS A 82 3.97 -7.09 16.84
N ALA A 83 5.18 -7.58 17.17
CA ALA A 83 5.99 -8.38 16.26
C ALA A 83 5.24 -9.61 15.70
N GLU A 84 4.43 -10.28 16.53
CA GLU A 84 3.60 -11.41 16.11
C GLU A 84 2.63 -11.03 14.97
N ILE A 85 1.97 -9.86 15.08
CA ILE A 85 1.01 -9.39 14.08
C ILE A 85 1.72 -8.91 12.81
N ALA A 86 2.83 -8.18 12.96
CA ALA A 86 3.62 -7.72 11.84
C ALA A 86 4.24 -8.89 11.04
N SER A 87 4.70 -9.94 11.73
CA SER A 87 5.22 -11.15 11.08
C SER A 87 4.19 -11.84 10.21
N ILE A 88 2.94 -11.94 10.63
CA ILE A 88 1.85 -12.50 9.81
C ILE A 88 1.70 -11.75 8.50
N VAL A 89 1.81 -10.41 8.55
CA VAL A 89 1.70 -9.58 7.35
C VAL A 89 2.93 -9.74 6.46
N ALA A 90 4.13 -9.73 7.05
CA ALA A 90 5.39 -9.92 6.32
C ALA A 90 5.44 -11.29 5.63
N ASP A 91 5.05 -12.35 6.33
CA ASP A 91 5.05 -13.71 5.81
C ASP A 91 4.09 -13.86 4.62
N GLU A 92 2.89 -13.27 4.69
CA GLU A 92 1.94 -13.32 3.56
C GLU A 92 2.44 -12.49 2.37
N ILE A 93 3.08 -11.32 2.60
CA ILE A 93 3.72 -10.54 1.53
C ILE A 93 4.81 -11.39 0.84
N GLN A 94 5.66 -12.08 1.61
CA GLN A 94 6.69 -12.93 1.05
C GLN A 94 6.12 -14.19 0.39
N HIS A 95 5.06 -14.78 0.96
CA HIS A 95 4.41 -15.97 0.41
C HIS A 95 3.82 -15.73 -0.99
N MET A 96 3.25 -14.57 -1.24
CA MET A 96 2.64 -14.21 -2.52
C MET A 96 3.68 -13.82 -3.59
N LYS A 97 4.95 -13.60 -3.22
CA LYS A 97 6.07 -13.32 -4.14
C LYS A 97 6.27 -14.49 -5.11
N GLY A 98 6.49 -14.20 -6.38
CA GLY A 98 6.68 -15.18 -7.44
C GLY A 98 5.40 -15.79 -7.98
N GLU A 99 4.28 -15.72 -7.25
CA GLU A 99 2.95 -16.16 -7.70
C GLU A 99 2.13 -14.98 -8.26
N ARG A 100 2.13 -13.86 -7.56
CA ARG A 100 1.32 -12.67 -7.87
C ARG A 100 2.14 -11.50 -8.36
N TYR A 101 3.32 -11.34 -7.81
CA TYR A 101 4.21 -10.21 -8.07
C TYR A 101 5.66 -10.56 -7.82
N SER A 102 6.54 -9.76 -8.41
CA SER A 102 7.92 -9.61 -7.99
C SER A 102 7.97 -8.58 -6.86
N LEU A 103 8.48 -8.95 -5.70
CA LEU A 103 8.55 -8.07 -4.54
C LEU A 103 9.82 -7.21 -4.62
N ILE A 104 9.66 -5.90 -4.56
CA ILE A 104 10.78 -4.95 -4.61
C ILE A 104 11.13 -4.46 -3.21
N ALA A 105 10.17 -3.89 -2.49
CA ALA A 105 10.40 -3.42 -1.12
C ALA A 105 9.10 -3.39 -0.31
N TYR A 106 9.20 -3.46 1.01
CA TYR A 106 8.12 -3.10 1.92
C TYR A 106 8.66 -2.52 3.22
N CYS A 107 7.79 -1.80 3.92
CA CYS A 107 7.95 -1.42 5.31
C CYS A 107 6.60 -1.55 6.01
N ILE A 108 6.55 -2.33 7.10
CA ILE A 108 5.36 -2.47 7.95
C ILE A 108 5.53 -1.53 9.12
N MET A 109 4.76 -0.44 9.09
CA MET A 109 4.70 0.57 10.15
C MET A 109 3.65 0.18 11.21
N PRO A 110 3.64 0.80 12.39
CA PRO A 110 2.71 0.42 13.47
C PRO A 110 1.22 0.41 13.10
N ASN A 111 0.79 1.20 12.12
CA ASN A 111 -0.61 1.38 11.73
C ASN A 111 -0.88 1.28 10.22
N HIS A 112 0.14 1.07 9.39
CA HIS A 112 0.03 0.96 7.93
C HIS A 112 1.19 0.16 7.32
N VAL A 113 1.08 -0.13 6.05
CA VAL A 113 2.09 -0.85 5.27
C VAL A 113 2.37 -0.09 3.98
N HIS A 114 3.64 0.11 3.69
CA HIS A 114 4.13 0.49 2.37
C HIS A 114 4.62 -0.74 1.65
N LEU A 115 4.18 -0.94 0.42
CA LEU A 115 4.51 -2.10 -0.41
C LEU A 115 4.84 -1.64 -1.83
N LEU A 116 5.98 -2.07 -2.34
CA LEU A 116 6.43 -1.81 -3.71
C LEU A 116 6.61 -3.14 -4.42
N LEU A 117 5.88 -3.33 -5.50
CA LEU A 117 5.82 -4.57 -6.24
C LEU A 117 5.69 -4.35 -7.74
N GLU A 118 6.17 -5.31 -8.51
CA GLU A 118 5.96 -5.45 -9.94
C GLU A 118 4.96 -6.58 -10.18
N LEU A 119 3.84 -6.31 -10.85
CA LEU A 119 2.84 -7.33 -11.15
C LEU A 119 3.35 -8.32 -12.18
N LEU A 120 3.29 -9.60 -11.86
CA LEU A 120 3.57 -10.67 -12.81
C LEU A 120 2.39 -10.83 -13.78
N SER A 121 2.68 -11.09 -15.06
CA SER A 121 1.67 -11.35 -16.09
C SER A 121 1.86 -12.77 -16.66
N PRO A 122 0.80 -13.48 -16.98
CA PRO A 122 -0.60 -13.22 -16.65
C PRO A 122 -0.95 -13.73 -15.24
N ILE A 123 -1.52 -12.89 -14.40
CA ILE A 123 -2.11 -13.37 -13.12
C ILE A 123 -3.37 -14.19 -13.45
N LYS A 124 -3.33 -15.49 -13.17
CA LYS A 124 -4.51 -16.35 -13.27
C LYS A 124 -5.49 -15.99 -12.15
N ALA A 125 -6.72 -15.65 -12.51
CA ALA A 125 -7.78 -15.53 -11.52
C ALA A 125 -7.97 -16.88 -10.79
N GLN A 126 -8.16 -16.85 -9.46
CA GLN A 126 -8.33 -18.08 -8.67
C GLN A 126 -9.60 -18.88 -9.02
N HIS A 127 -10.51 -18.29 -9.78
CA HIS A 127 -11.74 -18.94 -10.21
C HIS A 127 -11.78 -19.07 -11.74
N HIS A 128 -11.82 -20.30 -12.23
CA HIS A 128 -12.10 -20.68 -13.64
C HIS A 128 -11.02 -20.41 -14.70
N GLY A 129 -9.75 -20.27 -14.36
CA GLY A 129 -8.67 -20.19 -15.36
C GLY A 129 -8.70 -18.94 -16.25
N GLN A 130 -9.51 -17.94 -15.91
CA GLN A 130 -9.55 -16.66 -16.59
C GLN A 130 -8.47 -15.71 -16.06
N THR A 131 -7.95 -14.86 -16.93
CA THR A 131 -7.04 -13.77 -16.52
C THR A 131 -7.78 -12.79 -15.63
N ALA A 132 -7.16 -12.37 -14.52
CA ALA A 132 -7.75 -11.39 -13.62
C ALA A 132 -7.99 -10.07 -14.36
N LYS A 133 -9.21 -9.55 -14.34
CA LYS A 133 -9.56 -8.26 -14.98
C LYS A 133 -8.87 -7.08 -14.31
N TYR A 134 -8.65 -7.18 -12.99
CA TYR A 134 -8.01 -6.16 -12.15
C TYR A 134 -6.92 -6.79 -11.26
N PRO A 135 -5.75 -7.12 -11.81
CA PRO A 135 -4.74 -7.94 -11.11
C PRO A 135 -4.29 -7.34 -9.77
N LEU A 136 -4.05 -6.02 -9.71
CA LEU A 136 -3.65 -5.34 -8.48
C LEU A 136 -4.75 -5.40 -7.42
N THR A 137 -5.98 -5.09 -7.79
CA THR A 137 -7.13 -5.13 -6.88
C THR A 137 -7.35 -6.53 -6.30
N ASP A 138 -7.26 -7.56 -7.14
CA ASP A 138 -7.42 -8.95 -6.70
C ASP A 138 -6.27 -9.39 -5.79
N THR A 139 -5.04 -8.98 -6.08
CA THR A 139 -3.87 -9.23 -5.24
C THR A 139 -4.03 -8.58 -3.86
N LEU A 140 -4.40 -7.31 -3.81
CA LEU A 140 -4.61 -6.60 -2.55
C LEU A 140 -5.80 -7.16 -1.76
N ARG A 141 -6.88 -7.55 -2.43
CA ARG A 141 -8.03 -8.19 -1.78
C ARG A 141 -7.64 -9.50 -1.09
N LEU A 142 -6.81 -10.32 -1.75
CA LEU A 142 -6.31 -11.57 -1.16
C LEU A 142 -5.36 -11.30 0.02
N LEU A 143 -4.36 -10.45 -0.16
CA LEU A 143 -3.40 -10.08 0.87
C LEU A 143 -4.12 -9.54 2.12
N LYS A 144 -4.97 -8.53 1.95
CA LYS A 144 -5.72 -7.93 3.06
C LYS A 144 -6.71 -8.91 3.71
N GLY A 145 -7.37 -9.75 2.92
CA GLY A 145 -8.32 -10.74 3.46
C GLY A 145 -7.67 -11.83 4.29
N ARG A 146 -6.56 -12.40 3.81
CA ARG A 146 -5.82 -13.46 4.51
C ARG A 146 -5.17 -12.92 5.78
N THR A 147 -4.47 -11.79 5.67
CA THR A 147 -3.79 -11.17 6.83
C THR A 147 -4.79 -10.66 7.87
N ALA A 148 -5.91 -10.05 7.48
CA ALA A 148 -6.95 -9.61 8.42
C ALA A 148 -7.47 -10.77 9.28
N ARG A 149 -7.77 -11.92 8.65
CA ARG A 149 -8.24 -13.10 9.39
C ARG A 149 -7.18 -13.61 10.36
N ALA A 150 -5.95 -13.80 9.91
CA ALA A 150 -4.87 -14.34 10.73
C ALA A 150 -4.49 -13.38 11.87
N CYS A 151 -4.37 -12.08 11.58
CA CYS A 151 -4.06 -11.05 12.58
C CYS A 151 -5.16 -10.90 13.63
N ASN A 152 -6.44 -10.96 13.23
CA ASN A 152 -7.54 -10.92 14.21
C ASN A 152 -7.53 -12.14 15.12
N LEU A 153 -7.24 -13.34 14.57
CA LEU A 153 -7.12 -14.55 15.37
C LEU A 153 -5.97 -14.45 16.37
N ALA A 154 -4.76 -14.10 15.92
CA ALA A 154 -3.58 -13.95 16.77
C ALA A 154 -3.75 -12.82 17.81
N GLY A 155 -4.37 -11.71 17.41
CA GLY A 155 -4.64 -10.57 18.29
C GLY A 155 -5.86 -10.71 19.19
N HIS A 156 -6.56 -11.86 19.17
CA HIS A 156 -7.85 -12.07 19.88
C HIS A 156 -8.86 -10.95 19.63
N ARG A 157 -9.06 -10.60 18.36
CA ARG A 157 -9.87 -9.46 17.91
C ARG A 157 -10.92 -9.90 16.91
N ASP A 158 -12.01 -9.16 16.88
CA ASP A 158 -13.06 -9.28 15.89
C ASP A 158 -13.21 -7.99 15.07
N GLY A 159 -13.94 -8.09 13.96
CA GLY A 159 -14.28 -6.96 13.10
C GLY A 159 -13.24 -6.64 12.05
N GLN A 160 -13.33 -5.44 11.52
CA GLN A 160 -12.49 -4.97 10.44
C GLN A 160 -11.05 -4.76 10.92
N PHE A 161 -10.07 -5.25 10.15
CA PHE A 161 -8.65 -5.08 10.44
C PHE A 161 -8.05 -3.96 9.57
N TRP A 162 -8.21 -4.06 8.27
CA TRP A 162 -7.71 -3.08 7.31
C TRP A 162 -8.76 -2.06 6.92
N GLN A 163 -8.35 -0.82 6.70
CA GLN A 163 -9.17 0.17 5.99
C GLN A 163 -9.53 -0.39 4.61
N HIS A 164 -10.76 -0.15 4.15
CA HIS A 164 -11.23 -0.71 2.87
C HIS A 164 -10.37 -0.24 1.71
N GLU A 165 -10.15 1.07 1.62
CA GLU A 165 -9.36 1.68 0.57
C GLU A 165 -7.87 1.49 0.81
N SER A 166 -7.11 1.59 -0.30
CA SER A 166 -5.66 1.64 -0.32
C SER A 166 -5.24 2.75 -1.27
N TYR A 167 -4.13 3.40 -0.99
CA TYR A 167 -3.48 4.25 -1.97
C TYR A 167 -2.63 3.38 -2.88
N ASP A 168 -2.69 3.60 -4.19
CA ASP A 168 -1.80 2.99 -5.16
C ASP A 168 -1.29 4.02 -6.16
N HIS A 169 -0.04 3.85 -6.56
CA HIS A 169 0.65 4.71 -7.50
C HIS A 169 1.45 3.88 -8.48
N PHE A 170 1.27 4.14 -9.77
CA PHE A 170 2.07 3.53 -10.84
C PHE A 170 3.43 4.24 -10.94
N VAL A 171 4.52 3.48 -10.80
CA VAL A 171 5.90 3.99 -10.92
C VAL A 171 6.25 4.14 -12.40
N ARG A 172 6.75 5.31 -12.81
CA ARG A 172 6.90 5.69 -14.22
C ARG A 172 8.29 5.56 -14.77
N ASP A 173 9.30 5.72 -13.93
CA ASP A 173 10.70 5.69 -14.32
C ASP A 173 11.61 5.21 -13.18
N GLU A 174 12.85 4.88 -13.50
CA GLU A 174 13.86 4.40 -12.54
C GLU A 174 14.19 5.43 -11.46
N ALA A 175 14.22 6.70 -11.81
CA ALA A 175 14.50 7.75 -10.83
C ALA A 175 13.36 7.87 -9.79
N GLU A 176 12.12 7.66 -10.19
CA GLU A 176 10.99 7.57 -9.28
C GLU A 176 11.04 6.30 -8.45
N LEU A 177 11.40 5.16 -9.06
CA LEU A 177 11.58 3.89 -8.37
C LEU A 177 12.58 4.02 -7.22
N GLY A 178 13.77 4.56 -7.49
CA GLY A 178 14.81 4.79 -6.47
C GLY A 178 14.32 5.69 -5.32
N ARG A 179 13.62 6.79 -5.64
CA ARG A 179 13.04 7.68 -4.62
C ARG A 179 12.00 6.97 -3.74
N ILE A 180 11.19 6.10 -4.32
CA ILE A 180 10.16 5.35 -3.58
C ILE A 180 10.80 4.29 -2.69
N ILE A 181 11.83 3.58 -3.16
CA ILE A 181 12.56 2.62 -2.32
C ILE A 181 13.18 3.34 -1.11
N ALA A 182 13.93 4.42 -1.37
CA ALA A 182 14.51 5.23 -0.29
C ALA A 182 13.44 5.73 0.71
N TYR A 183 12.30 6.19 0.20
CA TYR A 183 11.18 6.62 1.02
C TYR A 183 10.66 5.50 1.92
N ILE A 184 10.42 4.29 1.38
CA ILE A 184 9.92 3.13 2.12
C ILE A 184 10.90 2.75 3.24
N LEU A 185 12.19 2.67 2.92
CA LEU A 185 13.21 2.24 3.87
C LEU A 185 13.45 3.27 4.98
N HIS A 186 13.39 4.58 4.68
CA HIS A 186 13.60 5.62 5.67
C HIS A 186 12.34 5.99 6.48
N ASN A 187 11.20 5.39 6.18
CA ASN A 187 9.95 5.68 6.89
C ASN A 187 10.05 5.42 8.42
N PRO A 188 10.57 4.27 8.90
CA PRO A 188 10.72 4.05 10.34
C PRO A 188 11.73 4.99 11.02
N VAL A 189 12.75 5.46 10.27
CA VAL A 189 13.71 6.46 10.79
C VAL A 189 13.02 7.82 10.90
N LYS A 190 12.28 8.25 9.89
CA LYS A 190 11.47 9.49 9.89
C LYS A 190 10.45 9.50 11.03
N ALA A 191 9.84 8.35 11.32
CA ALA A 191 8.91 8.18 12.43
C ALA A 191 9.59 8.09 13.82
N GLY A 192 10.92 8.12 13.88
CA GLY A 192 11.68 8.04 15.13
C GLY A 192 11.63 6.65 15.81
N LEU A 193 11.27 5.61 15.08
CA LEU A 193 11.19 4.23 15.60
C LEU A 193 12.57 3.59 15.72
N VAL A 194 13.48 3.92 14.80
CA VAL A 194 14.87 3.44 14.75
C VAL A 194 15.79 4.57 14.28
N LYS A 195 17.11 4.40 14.44
CA LYS A 195 18.10 5.39 13.95
C LYS A 195 18.49 5.13 12.50
N GLU A 196 18.58 3.87 12.11
CA GLU A 196 18.90 3.43 10.76
C GLU A 196 17.84 2.44 10.26
N TRP A 197 17.53 2.46 8.97
CA TRP A 197 16.46 1.67 8.39
C TRP A 197 16.66 0.16 8.58
N GLY A 198 17.91 -0.31 8.56
CA GLY A 198 18.28 -1.73 8.75
C GLY A 198 18.00 -2.27 10.17
N GLU A 199 17.77 -1.39 11.15
CA GLU A 199 17.36 -1.77 12.50
C GLU A 199 15.87 -2.13 12.61
N TRP A 200 15.05 -1.73 11.59
CA TRP A 200 13.62 -2.03 11.60
C TRP A 200 13.34 -3.41 11.03
N ALA A 201 13.02 -4.37 11.91
CA ALA A 201 12.85 -5.78 11.56
C ALA A 201 11.80 -6.06 10.46
N PHE A 202 10.87 -5.14 10.23
CA PHE A 202 9.77 -5.27 9.28
C PHE A 202 9.96 -4.39 8.04
N SER A 203 11.22 -4.09 7.69
CA SER A 203 11.61 -3.54 6.41
C SER A 203 12.27 -4.60 5.53
N TYR A 204 12.06 -4.48 4.24
CA TYR A 204 12.67 -5.34 3.23
C TYR A 204 12.92 -4.58 1.95
N VAL A 205 14.06 -4.85 1.34
CA VAL A 205 14.34 -4.48 -0.06
C VAL A 205 14.96 -5.68 -0.76
N ASN A 206 14.55 -5.93 -2.00
CA ASN A 206 15.15 -6.96 -2.83
C ASN A 206 16.57 -6.55 -3.22
N PRO A 207 17.60 -7.37 -2.93
CA PRO A 207 19.00 -7.07 -3.24
C PRO A 207 19.28 -6.75 -4.71
N ASP A 208 18.45 -7.25 -5.64
CA ASP A 208 18.61 -6.97 -7.08
C ASP A 208 18.43 -5.47 -7.42
N PHE A 209 17.87 -4.67 -6.51
CA PHE A 209 17.67 -3.22 -6.69
C PHE A 209 18.78 -2.36 -6.08
N GLY A 210 19.92 -2.93 -5.72
CA GLY A 210 21.11 -2.24 -5.23
C GLY A 210 21.28 -2.24 -3.71
N GLU A 211 22.38 -1.63 -3.27
CA GLU A 211 22.67 -1.40 -1.85
C GLU A 211 22.06 -0.05 -1.41
N TRP A 212 21.45 -0.02 -0.22
CA TRP A 212 20.70 1.11 0.33
C TRP A 212 21.24 1.54 1.70
#